data_3c3ad8452abcb40ec1f471e2fbf220ce
#
_entry.id   3c3ad8452abcb40ec1f471e2fbf220ce
#
_cell.length_a   1.000
_cell.length_b   1.000
_cell.length_c   1.000
_cell.angle_alpha   90.00
_cell.angle_beta   90.00
_cell.angle_gamma   90.00
#
_symmetry.space_group_name_H-M   'P 1'
#
loop_
_entity.id
_entity.type
_entity.pdbx_description
1 polymer ?
#
loop_
_entity_poly.entity_id
_entity_poly.type
_entity_poly.pdbx_seq_one_letter_code
_entity_poly.pdbx_strand_id
1 'polypeptide(L)'
;MAQSLNHTVELSTTGVSYLNLAGSSVGKFLLGDAALEFYADNNVENYVQIPWDHIDKIGANVSGRKISRHFEVYTDSGKFLFASKDSGKIVKVAREHIGNEKIVRLPTLVQIILGKLKRKK
;
A
#
# COMPACT_ATOMS: atom_id res chain seq x y z
N MET A 1 3.67 9.49 -20.49
CA MET A 1 3.64 9.68 -19.02
C MET A 1 2.21 9.90 -18.57
N ALA A 2 1.79 9.17 -17.56
CA ALA A 2 0.44 9.32 -17.02
C ALA A 2 0.31 10.64 -16.26
N GLN A 3 -0.82 11.28 -16.43
CA GLN A 3 -1.14 12.48 -15.66
C GLN A 3 -1.71 12.08 -14.30
N SER A 4 -1.26 12.74 -13.24
CA SER A 4 -1.76 12.47 -11.91
C SER A 4 -3.25 12.75 -11.81
N LEU A 5 -3.96 11.91 -11.04
CA LEU A 5 -5.37 12.11 -10.74
C LEU A 5 -5.56 13.16 -9.65
N ASN A 6 -4.52 13.42 -8.86
CA ASN A 6 -4.58 14.36 -7.76
C ASN A 6 -4.43 15.82 -8.23
N HIS A 7 -5.26 16.68 -7.67
CA HIS A 7 -5.15 18.12 -7.87
C HIS A 7 -4.27 18.75 -6.80
N THR A 8 -4.33 18.22 -5.60
CA THR A 8 -3.48 18.61 -4.48
C THR A 8 -2.76 17.41 -3.93
N VAL A 9 -1.51 17.60 -3.52
CA VAL A 9 -0.67 16.53 -2.97
C VAL A 9 -0.58 16.69 -1.47
N GLU A 10 -0.93 15.65 -0.73
CA GLU A 10 -0.90 15.63 0.73
C GLU A 10 0.37 14.95 1.24
N LEU A 11 0.89 13.98 0.48
CA LEU A 11 2.10 13.27 0.85
C LEU A 11 2.84 12.83 -0.41
N SER A 12 4.13 13.07 -0.44
CA SER A 12 5.02 12.56 -1.48
C SER A 12 6.20 11.88 -0.80
N THR A 13 6.47 10.64 -1.16
CA THR A 13 7.58 9.89 -0.56
C THR A 13 8.05 8.79 -1.50
N THR A 14 9.20 8.22 -1.19
CA THR A 14 9.77 7.14 -1.98
C THR A 14 9.27 5.78 -1.51
N GLY A 15 9.38 4.78 -2.37
CA GLY A 15 9.04 3.43 -2.01
C GLY A 15 9.23 2.44 -3.15
N VAL A 16 8.62 1.28 -2.97
CA VAL A 16 8.77 0.16 -3.89
C VAL A 16 7.39 -0.42 -4.19
N SER A 17 7.16 -0.75 -5.45
CA SER A 17 5.99 -1.52 -5.86
C SER A 17 6.46 -2.91 -6.28
N TYR A 18 5.82 -3.94 -5.74
CA TYR A 18 6.11 -5.33 -6.07
C TYR A 18 5.12 -5.82 -7.11
N LEU A 19 5.59 -6.01 -8.33
CA LEU A 19 4.75 -6.42 -9.46
C LEU A 19 4.71 -7.93 -9.53
N ASN A 20 3.94 -8.58 -8.67
CA ASN A 20 3.81 -10.04 -8.60
C ASN A 20 5.18 -10.71 -8.44
N LEU A 21 5.35 -11.89 -9.05
CA LEU A 21 6.59 -12.67 -8.99
C LEU A 21 7.69 -12.14 -9.90
N ALA A 22 7.39 -11.14 -10.73
CA ALA A 22 8.34 -10.69 -11.75
C ALA A 22 9.37 -9.67 -11.23
N GLY A 23 9.18 -9.18 -10.01
CA GLY A 23 10.16 -8.26 -9.41
C GLY A 23 9.53 -7.04 -8.78
N SER A 24 10.36 -6.03 -8.58
CA SER A 24 9.95 -4.80 -7.91
C SER A 24 10.46 -3.58 -8.66
N SER A 25 9.82 -2.46 -8.43
CA SER A 25 10.21 -1.17 -9.01
C SER A 25 10.33 -0.13 -7.91
N VAL A 26 11.46 0.56 -7.87
CA VAL A 26 11.66 1.68 -6.97
C VAL A 26 11.04 2.93 -7.61
N GLY A 27 10.41 3.74 -6.80
CA GLY A 27 9.77 4.94 -7.31
C GLY A 27 9.25 5.84 -6.21
N LYS A 28 8.21 6.59 -6.55
CA LYS A 28 7.63 7.59 -5.66
C LYS A 28 6.15 7.38 -5.50
N PHE A 29 5.70 7.55 -4.25
CA PHE A 29 4.28 7.60 -3.92
C PHE A 29 3.80 9.04 -3.93
N LEU A 30 2.61 9.23 -4.46
CA LEU A 30 1.95 10.52 -4.49
C LEU A 30 0.53 10.31 -3.99
N LEU A 31 0.24 10.81 -2.80
CA LEU A 31 -1.08 10.72 -2.21
C LEU A 31 -1.69 12.11 -2.16
N GLY A 32 -2.93 12.23 -2.58
CA GLY A 32 -3.57 13.53 -2.61
C GLY A 32 -5.08 13.43 -2.50
N ASP A 33 -5.77 14.44 -3.02
CA ASP A 33 -7.21 14.56 -2.88
C ASP A 33 -8.01 13.46 -3.58
N ALA A 34 -7.46 12.85 -4.63
CA ALA A 34 -8.22 11.91 -5.46
C ALA A 34 -7.75 10.46 -5.39
N ALA A 35 -6.45 10.21 -5.13
CA ALA A 35 -5.90 8.89 -5.34
C ALA A 35 -4.60 8.65 -4.60
N LEU A 36 -4.29 7.35 -4.44
CA LEU A 36 -2.96 6.87 -4.09
C LEU A 36 -2.27 6.48 -5.38
N GLU A 37 -1.10 7.05 -5.64
CA GLU A 37 -0.38 6.83 -6.88
C GLU A 37 1.06 6.42 -6.62
N PHE A 38 1.60 5.61 -7.53
CA PHE A 38 3.00 5.21 -7.53
C PHE A 38 3.56 5.34 -8.94
N TYR A 39 4.74 5.94 -9.04
CA TYR A 39 5.44 6.13 -10.32
C TYR A 39 6.86 5.62 -10.21
N ALA A 40 7.22 4.63 -11.05
CA ALA A 40 8.56 4.06 -11.07
C ALA A 40 9.56 5.09 -11.59
N ASP A 41 10.74 5.12 -10.97
CA ASP A 41 11.77 6.11 -11.31
C ASP A 41 12.38 5.90 -12.70
N ASN A 42 12.52 4.64 -13.12
CA ASN A 42 13.25 4.28 -14.33
C ASN A 42 12.37 3.88 -15.51
N ASN A 43 11.06 3.97 -15.36
CA ASN A 43 10.14 3.57 -16.44
C ASN A 43 8.82 4.33 -16.31
N VAL A 44 8.63 5.31 -17.18
CA VAL A 44 7.44 6.18 -17.17
C VAL A 44 6.14 5.40 -17.46
N GLU A 45 6.26 4.21 -18.05
CA GLU A 45 5.09 3.36 -18.31
C GLU A 45 4.72 2.51 -17.11
N ASN A 46 5.56 2.45 -16.09
CA ASN A 46 5.30 1.65 -14.91
C ASN A 46 4.78 2.54 -13.80
N TYR A 47 3.46 2.59 -13.66
CA TYR A 47 2.80 3.41 -12.66
C TYR A 47 1.51 2.73 -12.19
N VAL A 48 1.03 3.14 -11.03
CA VAL A 48 -0.23 2.69 -10.45
C VAL A 48 -0.99 3.93 -9.98
N GLN A 49 -2.27 4.00 -10.35
CA GLN A 49 -3.16 5.08 -9.92
C GLN A 49 -4.43 4.44 -9.36
N ILE A 50 -4.65 4.59 -8.05
CA ILE A 50 -5.79 3.96 -7.38
C ILE A 50 -6.63 5.06 -6.73
N PRO A 51 -7.77 5.42 -7.33
CA PRO A 51 -8.70 6.35 -6.68
C PRO A 51 -9.11 5.81 -5.31
N TRP A 52 -9.31 6.70 -4.36
CA TRP A 52 -9.63 6.30 -2.99
C TRP A 52 -10.90 5.42 -2.91
N ASP A 53 -11.89 5.70 -3.73
CA ASP A 53 -13.14 4.94 -3.73
C ASP A 53 -13.02 3.55 -4.36
N HIS A 54 -11.90 3.23 -5.00
CA HIS A 54 -11.63 1.90 -5.52
C HIS A 54 -10.89 1.01 -4.52
N ILE A 55 -10.50 1.56 -3.37
CA ILE A 55 -9.79 0.80 -2.35
C ILE A 55 -10.80 0.15 -1.40
N ASP A 56 -10.75 -1.18 -1.33
CA ASP A 56 -11.59 -1.94 -0.40
C ASP A 56 -11.04 -1.88 1.01
N LYS A 57 -9.72 -2.04 1.14
CA LYS A 57 -9.03 -1.96 2.43
C LYS A 57 -7.52 -1.85 2.22
N ILE A 58 -6.82 -1.42 3.26
CA ILE A 58 -5.37 -1.41 3.30
C ILE A 58 -4.93 -2.27 4.48
N GLY A 59 -4.05 -3.23 4.20
CA GLY A 59 -3.49 -4.10 5.22
C GLY A 59 -2.08 -3.67 5.56
N ALA A 60 -1.79 -3.54 6.85
CA ALA A 60 -0.48 -3.15 7.34
C ALA A 60 0.01 -4.12 8.40
N ASN A 61 1.30 -4.44 8.34
CA ASN A 61 1.95 -5.22 9.38
C ASN A 61 2.35 -4.29 10.51
N VAL A 62 1.97 -4.66 11.73
CA VAL A 62 2.30 -3.87 12.91
C VAL A 62 3.12 -4.75 13.85
N SER A 63 4.30 -4.26 14.25
CA SER A 63 5.15 -4.89 15.23
C SER A 63 5.27 -3.93 16.41
N GLY A 64 4.62 -4.27 17.53
CA GLY A 64 4.53 -3.35 18.66
C GLY A 64 3.76 -2.09 18.25
N ARG A 65 4.44 -0.95 18.29
CA ARG A 65 3.85 0.34 17.91
C ARG A 65 4.25 0.79 16.51
N LYS A 66 5.06 -0.02 15.81
CA LYS A 66 5.58 0.37 14.50
C LYS A 66 4.84 -0.35 13.40
N ILE A 67 4.54 0.39 12.35
CA ILE A 67 4.02 -0.17 11.10
C ILE A 67 5.22 -0.59 10.26
N SER A 68 5.18 -1.83 9.77
CA SER A 68 6.20 -2.35 8.87
C SER A 68 6.27 -1.50 7.59
N ARG A 69 7.40 -1.56 6.91
CA ARG A 69 7.55 -0.89 5.62
C ARG A 69 6.61 -1.43 4.56
N HIS A 70 6.20 -2.70 4.68
CA HIS A 70 5.32 -3.35 3.72
C HIS A 70 3.86 -3.12 4.06
N PHE A 71 3.06 -2.84 3.05
CA PHE A 71 1.62 -2.75 3.20
C PHE A 71 0.95 -3.24 1.92
N GLU A 72 -0.30 -3.65 2.03
CA GLU A 72 -1.07 -4.18 0.91
C GLU A 72 -2.31 -3.32 0.69
N VAL A 73 -2.58 -3.02 -0.58
CA VAL A 73 -3.77 -2.26 -0.98
C VAL A 73 -4.68 -3.21 -1.73
N TYR A 74 -5.87 -3.44 -1.20
CA TYR A 74 -6.87 -4.33 -1.80
C TYR A 74 -7.89 -3.51 -2.56
N THR A 75 -8.08 -3.83 -3.83
CA THR A 75 -9.01 -3.14 -4.70
C THR A 75 -9.93 -4.15 -5.40
N ASP A 76 -10.94 -3.66 -6.09
CA ASP A 76 -11.81 -4.51 -6.90
C ASP A 76 -11.07 -5.17 -8.06
N SER A 77 -9.91 -4.63 -8.45
CA SER A 77 -9.10 -5.17 -9.55
C SER A 77 -7.99 -6.09 -9.06
N GLY A 78 -7.82 -6.25 -7.75
CA GLY A 78 -6.79 -7.10 -7.18
C GLY A 78 -6.03 -6.44 -6.04
N LYS A 79 -4.93 -7.08 -5.66
CA LYS A 79 -4.12 -6.65 -4.54
C LYS A 79 -2.79 -6.09 -5.04
N PHE A 80 -2.39 -4.96 -4.46
CA PHE A 80 -1.10 -4.33 -4.74
C PHE A 80 -0.24 -4.41 -3.48
N LEU A 81 1.01 -4.83 -3.64
CA LEU A 81 1.96 -4.92 -2.54
C LEU A 81 3.00 -3.81 -2.71
N PHE A 82 3.11 -3.01 -1.68
CA PHE A 82 4.02 -1.85 -1.66
C PHE A 82 4.91 -1.87 -0.42
N ALA A 83 5.99 -1.10 -0.47
CA ALA A 83 6.82 -0.84 0.69
C ALA A 83 7.31 0.59 0.66
N SER A 84 7.46 1.19 1.84
CA SER A 84 8.02 2.53 1.99
C SER A 84 8.53 2.72 3.41
N LYS A 85 9.60 3.50 3.54
CA LYS A 85 10.07 3.92 4.86
C LYS A 85 9.02 4.77 5.58
N ASP A 86 8.12 5.39 4.82
CA ASP A 86 7.04 6.24 5.34
C ASP A 86 5.69 5.55 5.30
N SER A 87 5.66 4.21 5.39
CA SER A 87 4.42 3.44 5.35
C SER A 87 3.40 3.93 6.38
N GLY A 88 3.86 4.28 7.57
CA GLY A 88 2.97 4.82 8.60
C GLY A 88 2.28 6.10 8.18
N LYS A 89 3.00 6.99 7.52
CA LYS A 89 2.43 8.25 7.01
C LYS A 89 1.47 7.97 5.85
N ILE A 90 1.82 7.03 4.99
CA ILE A 90 0.95 6.63 3.87
C ILE A 90 -0.37 6.08 4.39
N VAL A 91 -0.31 5.17 5.36
CA VAL A 91 -1.52 4.58 5.96
C VAL A 91 -2.35 5.65 6.65
N LYS A 92 -1.72 6.61 7.33
CA LYS A 92 -2.43 7.67 8.00
C LYS A 92 -3.21 8.55 7.02
N VAL A 93 -2.58 8.96 5.91
CA VAL A 93 -3.25 9.75 4.89
C VAL A 93 -4.38 8.96 4.26
N ALA A 94 -4.12 7.70 3.92
CA ALA A 94 -5.14 6.83 3.33
C ALA A 94 -6.34 6.70 4.27
N ARG A 95 -6.10 6.51 5.57
CA ARG A 95 -7.18 6.39 6.55
C ARG A 95 -8.10 7.61 6.58
N GLU A 96 -7.53 8.79 6.38
CA GLU A 96 -8.33 10.01 6.32
C GLU A 96 -9.28 10.04 5.13
N HIS A 97 -8.95 9.33 4.06
CA HIS A 97 -9.77 9.28 2.85
C HIS A 97 -10.75 8.11 2.83
N ILE A 98 -10.32 6.94 3.29
CA ILE A 98 -11.15 5.73 3.15
C ILE A 98 -11.82 5.30 4.44
N GLY A 99 -11.43 5.88 5.58
CA GLY A 99 -12.01 5.55 6.87
C GLY A 99 -11.20 4.51 7.64
N ASN A 100 -11.31 4.57 8.96
CA ASN A 100 -10.54 3.73 9.86
C ASN A 100 -10.89 2.24 9.74
N GLU A 101 -12.15 1.92 9.44
CA GLU A 101 -12.61 0.54 9.35
C GLU A 101 -12.03 -0.21 8.14
N LYS A 102 -11.48 0.51 7.19
CA LYS A 102 -10.83 -0.10 6.01
C LYS A 102 -9.34 -0.31 6.19
N ILE A 103 -8.78 0.13 7.32
CA ILE A 103 -7.39 -0.14 7.66
C ILE A 103 -7.36 -1.38 8.54
N VAL A 104 -6.73 -2.44 8.04
CA VAL A 104 -6.71 -3.73 8.74
C VAL A 104 -5.27 -4.11 9.07
N ARG A 105 -5.12 -4.84 10.18
CA ARG A 105 -3.82 -5.33 10.60
C ARG A 105 -3.58 -6.70 9.96
N LEU A 106 -2.45 -6.81 9.26
CA LEU A 106 -2.04 -8.10 8.69
C LEU A 106 -1.39 -8.94 9.79
N PRO A 107 -1.55 -10.27 9.74
CA PRO A 107 -0.88 -11.13 10.71
C PRO A 107 0.63 -11.11 10.50
N THR A 108 1.37 -11.22 11.61
CA THR A 108 2.82 -11.37 11.56
C THR A 108 3.16 -12.76 11.03
N LEU A 109 4.43 -12.94 10.64
CA LEU A 109 4.91 -14.24 10.18
C LEU A 109 4.67 -15.31 11.23
N VAL A 110 4.92 -14.99 12.50
CA VAL A 110 4.71 -15.93 13.62
C VAL A 110 3.24 -16.31 13.72
N GLN A 111 2.34 -15.35 13.61
CA GLN A 111 0.90 -15.62 13.68
C GLN A 111 0.45 -16.49 12.51
N ILE A 112 1.01 -16.30 11.32
CA ILE A 112 0.70 -17.14 10.16
C ILE A 112 1.13 -18.58 10.42
N ILE A 113 2.33 -18.78 10.93
CA ILE A 113 2.86 -20.11 11.23
C ILE A 113 2.01 -20.80 12.29
N LEU A 114 1.69 -20.10 13.38
CA LEU A 114 0.86 -20.66 14.45
C LEU A 114 -0.54 -21.00 13.94
N GLY A 115 -1.09 -20.16 13.08
CA GLY A 115 -2.39 -20.43 12.48
C GLY A 115 -2.39 -21.69 11.64
N LYS A 116 -1.34 -21.94 10.88
CA LYS A 116 -1.20 -23.16 10.08
C LYS A 116 -1.08 -24.39 10.98
N LEU A 117 -0.31 -24.30 12.06
CA LEU A 117 -0.16 -25.41 13.00
C LEU A 117 -1.48 -25.75 13.66
N LYS A 118 -2.27 -24.75 14.02
CA LYS A 118 -3.59 -24.99 14.63
C LYS A 118 -4.58 -25.66 13.69
N ARG A 119 -4.44 -25.41 12.37
CA ARG A 119 -5.32 -26.02 11.37
C ARG A 119 -5.01 -27.47 11.10
N LYS A 120 -3.79 -27.89 11.36
CA LYS A 120 -3.38 -29.27 11.18
C LYS A 120 -3.68 -30.06 12.42
N LYS A 121 -4.83 -30.62 12.48
CA LYS A 121 -5.18 -31.56 13.54
C LYS A 121 -5.35 -32.93 12.96
#